data_ef1e1c90d0b988f70fc3d3969e2e4bba
#
_entry.id   ef1e1c90d0b988f70fc3d3969e2e4bba
#
_cell.length_a   1.000
_cell.length_b   1.000
_cell.length_c   1.000
_cell.angle_alpha   90.00
_cell.angle_beta   90.00
_cell.angle_gamma   90.00
#
_symmetry.space_group_name_H-M   'P 1'
#
loop_
_entity.id
_entity.type
_entity.pdbx_description
1 polymer ?
#
loop_
_entity_poly.entity_id
_entity_poly.type
_entity_poly.pdbx_seq_one_letter_code
_entity_poly.pdbx_strand_id
1 'polypeptide(L)'
;MDYDVLILGGGIIGCAVAYELSKYNLNIAVIEKDYDVADDISFANTAIVYDGSETKDDLMSSLEHMGNSILSEITKKFNVPFKRIGSLRIADNDECEDIIEDMYRTAKSRGIDNIYLIDDEGLYDIEPNLKVKVKKALYSENTAVICPYDLAIAYAEVAFDNGVNFRLEEVVQDIQKMARGFKVTTNKNKFTCKVVINTIPGDNYTIDINRTVINESEGKIHYLVLDEDFDNLSNLVIKVNSEDNFTFQTPTLAGSTLVAVNAERLLDFNDILKEASKILPEVTKDNVNSIFYEDYRKDVMFIDDDQLMKGYIKVTGEHYAHITIAPSIAKMICETIVDNLNSTLKKNFVDKRREFYRFRDMTRDERNEIIALDKRYGKIVCLCNQVSEGEIIDSIRRPLGARTVEGVKRRTGATFGNCQGAYCIGKIIDIIARETDKTLTEIVEDSKNSKVLVSRIKEFEDI
;
A
#
# COMPACT_ATOMS: atom_id res chain seq x y z
N MET A 1 10.40 23.00 -22.27
CA MET A 1 9.67 22.31 -21.20
C MET A 1 10.67 21.51 -20.42
N ASP A 2 10.52 21.51 -19.10
CA ASP A 2 11.47 20.83 -18.22
C ASP A 2 11.25 19.32 -18.23
N TYR A 3 9.99 18.88 -18.36
CA TYR A 3 9.59 17.47 -18.42
C TYR A 3 8.56 17.20 -19.52
N ASP A 4 8.49 15.96 -19.98
CA ASP A 4 7.40 15.48 -20.80
C ASP A 4 6.17 15.21 -19.93
N VAL A 5 6.38 14.51 -18.80
CA VAL A 5 5.34 14.13 -17.86
C VAL A 5 5.75 14.51 -16.43
N LEU A 6 4.84 15.17 -15.71
CA LEU A 6 4.91 15.33 -14.26
C LEU A 6 3.84 14.48 -13.60
N ILE A 7 4.26 13.65 -12.67
CA ILE A 7 3.40 12.84 -11.81
C ILE A 7 3.38 13.50 -10.43
N LEU A 8 2.22 13.82 -9.91
CA LEU A 8 2.02 14.46 -8.63
C LEU A 8 1.50 13.44 -7.64
N GLY A 9 2.27 13.22 -6.57
CA GLY A 9 2.06 12.18 -5.56
C GLY A 9 2.94 10.95 -5.77
N GLY A 10 3.68 10.57 -4.72
CA GLY A 10 4.54 9.37 -4.64
C GLY A 10 3.88 8.18 -3.96
N GLY A 11 2.54 8.12 -3.94
CA GLY A 11 1.78 6.97 -3.47
C GLY A 11 1.83 5.78 -4.43
N ILE A 12 1.07 4.72 -4.14
CA ILE A 12 1.11 3.47 -4.94
C ILE A 12 0.77 3.72 -6.41
N ILE A 13 -0.24 4.53 -6.71
CA ILE A 13 -0.66 4.83 -8.09
C ILE A 13 0.42 5.63 -8.80
N GLY A 14 0.94 6.70 -8.17
CA GLY A 14 2.00 7.53 -8.76
C GLY A 14 3.27 6.75 -9.05
N CYS A 15 3.68 5.87 -8.13
CA CYS A 15 4.84 4.99 -8.30
C CYS A 15 4.62 3.95 -9.41
N ALA A 16 3.42 3.35 -9.50
CA ALA A 16 3.09 2.39 -10.57
C ALA A 16 3.07 3.08 -11.95
N VAL A 17 2.49 4.28 -12.05
CA VAL A 17 2.51 5.10 -13.28
C VAL A 17 3.94 5.47 -13.67
N ALA A 18 4.76 5.88 -12.70
CA ALA A 18 6.17 6.20 -12.94
C ALA A 18 6.93 4.99 -13.49
N TYR A 19 6.69 3.79 -12.94
CA TYR A 19 7.27 2.54 -13.43
C TYR A 19 6.83 2.24 -14.88
N GLU A 20 5.52 2.27 -15.17
CA GLU A 20 5.01 1.97 -16.50
C GLU A 20 5.59 2.96 -17.55
N LEU A 21 5.54 4.26 -17.28
CA LEU A 21 6.07 5.27 -18.18
C LEU A 21 7.60 5.23 -18.31
N SER A 22 8.32 4.75 -17.29
CA SER A 22 9.77 4.63 -17.33
C SER A 22 10.30 3.68 -18.40
N LYS A 23 9.45 2.81 -18.95
CA LYS A 23 9.74 1.91 -20.08
C LYS A 23 9.97 2.66 -21.40
N TYR A 24 9.52 3.92 -21.47
CA TYR A 24 9.50 4.71 -22.70
C TYR A 24 10.49 5.87 -22.67
N ASN A 25 10.85 6.38 -23.85
CA ASN A 25 11.75 7.52 -24.03
C ASN A 25 11.04 8.83 -23.68
N LEU A 26 10.77 9.04 -22.41
CA LEU A 26 10.12 10.21 -21.84
C LEU A 26 10.98 10.79 -20.71
N ASN A 27 10.99 12.12 -20.58
CA ASN A 27 11.57 12.83 -19.45
C ASN A 27 10.47 13.00 -18.38
N ILE A 28 10.59 12.27 -17.26
CA ILE A 28 9.54 12.13 -16.26
C ILE A 28 10.05 12.59 -14.90
N ALA A 29 9.20 13.31 -14.15
CA ALA A 29 9.44 13.51 -12.73
C ALA A 29 8.20 13.16 -11.90
N VAL A 30 8.45 12.67 -10.68
CA VAL A 30 7.47 12.50 -9.60
C VAL A 30 7.73 13.58 -8.56
N ILE A 31 6.67 14.28 -8.12
CA ILE A 31 6.73 15.28 -7.06
C ILE A 31 5.98 14.74 -5.86
N GLU A 32 6.69 14.63 -4.72
CA GLU A 32 6.14 14.12 -3.46
C GLU A 32 6.42 15.09 -2.31
N LYS A 33 5.41 15.33 -1.46
CA LYS A 33 5.49 16.26 -0.32
C LYS A 33 6.37 15.75 0.82
N ASP A 34 6.43 14.43 0.99
CA ASP A 34 7.06 13.77 2.12
C ASP A 34 8.53 13.38 1.84
N TYR A 35 9.21 12.90 2.86
CA TYR A 35 10.62 12.47 2.80
C TYR A 35 10.83 11.21 2.00
N ASP A 36 9.76 10.44 1.78
CA ASP A 36 9.80 9.13 1.17
C ASP A 36 8.60 8.93 0.23
N VAL A 37 8.68 7.92 -0.61
CA VAL A 37 7.53 7.40 -1.36
C VAL A 37 6.73 6.44 -0.49
N ALA A 38 5.46 6.25 -0.80
CA ALA A 38 4.58 5.33 -0.10
C ALA A 38 4.29 5.70 1.37
N ASP A 39 4.41 6.96 1.74
CA ASP A 39 4.30 7.41 3.13
C ASP A 39 2.88 7.26 3.67
N ASP A 40 1.88 7.67 2.90
CA ASP A 40 0.46 7.61 3.28
C ASP A 40 -0.17 6.20 3.18
N ILE A 41 0.47 5.23 2.51
CA ILE A 41 -0.05 3.86 2.31
C ILE A 41 -0.07 3.04 3.62
N SER A 42 0.74 3.43 4.59
CA SER A 42 1.00 2.63 5.79
C SER A 42 -0.14 2.65 6.81
N PHE A 43 -1.09 3.57 6.73
CA PHE A 43 -2.07 3.79 7.80
C PHE A 43 -3.47 3.24 7.52
N ALA A 44 -3.85 3.02 6.28
CA ALA A 44 -5.25 2.74 5.92
C ALA A 44 -5.38 1.63 4.87
N ASN A 45 -4.61 0.56 4.99
CA ASN A 45 -4.69 -0.51 4.01
C ASN A 45 -4.75 -1.89 4.63
N THR A 46 -5.77 -2.64 4.22
CA THR A 46 -5.95 -4.03 4.60
C THR A 46 -4.91 -4.98 4.00
N ALA A 47 -4.08 -4.48 3.07
CA ALA A 47 -3.09 -5.25 2.34
C ALA A 47 -3.67 -6.43 1.53
N ILE A 48 -4.97 -6.43 1.27
CA ILE A 48 -5.67 -7.48 0.53
C ILE A 48 -5.61 -7.18 -0.97
N VAL A 49 -5.35 -8.22 -1.75
CA VAL A 49 -5.43 -8.22 -3.22
C VAL A 49 -6.69 -8.96 -3.61
N TYR A 50 -7.67 -8.20 -4.10
CA TYR A 50 -8.98 -8.67 -4.49
C TYR A 50 -8.98 -9.22 -5.93
N ASP A 51 -10.03 -9.89 -6.34
CA ASP A 51 -10.15 -10.49 -7.68
C ASP A 51 -11.25 -9.87 -8.56
N GLY A 52 -11.98 -8.89 -8.04
CA GLY A 52 -13.08 -8.22 -8.73
C GLY A 52 -14.44 -8.90 -8.59
N SER A 53 -14.53 -10.00 -7.84
CA SER A 53 -15.81 -10.71 -7.64
C SER A 53 -16.78 -9.96 -6.72
N GLU A 54 -16.29 -9.04 -5.89
CA GLU A 54 -17.07 -8.27 -4.92
C GLU A 54 -17.68 -7.00 -5.48
N THR A 55 -16.98 -6.38 -6.42
CA THR A 55 -17.27 -5.04 -6.91
C THR A 55 -18.48 -5.03 -7.81
N LYS A 56 -19.45 -4.13 -7.54
CA LYS A 56 -20.66 -3.98 -8.36
C LYS A 56 -20.38 -3.30 -9.70
N ASP A 57 -19.45 -2.35 -9.72
CA ASP A 57 -19.07 -1.62 -10.94
C ASP A 57 -18.24 -2.48 -11.88
N ASP A 58 -18.64 -2.56 -13.15
CA ASP A 58 -18.00 -3.43 -14.16
C ASP A 58 -16.56 -3.00 -14.47
N LEU A 59 -16.30 -1.68 -14.52
CA LEU A 59 -14.97 -1.16 -14.81
C LEU A 59 -14.02 -1.45 -13.65
N MET A 60 -14.44 -1.17 -12.41
CA MET A 60 -13.64 -1.44 -11.22
C MET A 60 -13.36 -2.93 -11.06
N SER A 61 -14.36 -3.80 -11.26
CA SER A 61 -14.18 -5.25 -11.25
C SER A 61 -13.15 -5.73 -12.29
N SER A 62 -13.20 -5.17 -13.50
CA SER A 62 -12.22 -5.47 -14.54
C SER A 62 -10.80 -5.00 -14.17
N LEU A 63 -10.68 -3.81 -13.57
CA LEU A 63 -9.39 -3.28 -13.11
C LEU A 63 -8.81 -4.11 -11.95
N GLU A 64 -9.65 -4.58 -11.02
CA GLU A 64 -9.24 -5.48 -9.94
C GLU A 64 -8.75 -6.82 -10.49
N HIS A 65 -9.52 -7.44 -11.40
CA HIS A 65 -9.16 -8.72 -12.01
C HIS A 65 -7.82 -8.64 -12.76
N MET A 66 -7.64 -7.60 -13.59
CA MET A 66 -6.39 -7.34 -14.29
C MET A 66 -5.23 -7.06 -13.31
N GLY A 67 -5.47 -6.23 -12.29
CA GLY A 67 -4.47 -5.86 -11.29
C GLY A 67 -4.00 -7.06 -10.48
N ASN A 68 -4.92 -7.94 -10.09
CA ASN A 68 -4.61 -9.19 -9.40
C ASN A 68 -3.65 -10.08 -10.21
N SER A 69 -3.88 -10.19 -11.51
CA SER A 69 -3.00 -10.93 -12.42
C SER A 69 -1.62 -10.28 -12.50
N ILE A 70 -1.55 -8.97 -12.72
CA ILE A 70 -0.29 -8.21 -12.79
C ILE A 70 0.50 -8.35 -11.49
N LEU A 71 -0.15 -8.21 -10.33
CA LEU A 71 0.51 -8.30 -9.03
C LEU A 71 1.14 -9.67 -8.77
N SER A 72 0.52 -10.75 -9.25
CA SER A 72 1.08 -12.10 -9.15
C SER A 72 2.44 -12.25 -9.85
N GLU A 73 2.68 -11.50 -10.93
CA GLU A 73 3.94 -11.50 -11.68
C GLU A 73 4.94 -10.51 -11.08
N ILE A 74 4.50 -9.28 -10.82
CA ILE A 74 5.34 -8.18 -10.35
C ILE A 74 5.94 -8.48 -8.98
N THR A 75 5.17 -9.07 -8.07
CA THR A 75 5.66 -9.40 -6.72
C THR A 75 6.79 -10.42 -6.76
N LYS A 76 6.71 -11.43 -7.61
CA LYS A 76 7.79 -12.39 -7.84
C LYS A 76 9.02 -11.71 -8.44
N LYS A 77 8.80 -10.85 -9.44
CA LYS A 77 9.85 -10.16 -10.17
C LYS A 77 10.65 -9.20 -9.29
N PHE A 78 9.99 -8.48 -8.41
CA PHE A 78 10.59 -7.45 -7.55
C PHE A 78 10.84 -7.92 -6.12
N ASN A 79 10.61 -9.21 -5.85
CA ASN A 79 10.76 -9.80 -4.52
C ASN A 79 9.96 -9.05 -3.45
N VAL A 80 8.69 -8.71 -3.77
CA VAL A 80 7.74 -8.11 -2.83
C VAL A 80 7.02 -9.21 -2.07
N PRO A 81 6.91 -9.13 -0.73
CA PRO A 81 6.16 -10.11 0.06
C PRO A 81 4.70 -10.20 -0.42
N PHE A 82 4.29 -11.42 -0.78
CA PHE A 82 2.97 -11.71 -1.33
C PHE A 82 2.60 -13.17 -1.02
N LYS A 83 1.36 -13.39 -0.58
CA LYS A 83 0.85 -14.73 -0.27
C LYS A 83 -0.60 -14.89 -0.75
N ARG A 84 -0.86 -15.89 -1.57
CA ARG A 84 -2.24 -16.34 -1.86
C ARG A 84 -2.82 -16.97 -0.61
N ILE A 85 -3.98 -16.50 -0.19
CA ILE A 85 -4.68 -16.98 0.99
C ILE A 85 -6.09 -17.48 0.68
N GLY A 86 -6.65 -17.11 -0.48
CA GLY A 86 -8.06 -17.32 -0.78
C GLY A 86 -9.01 -16.47 0.05
N SER A 87 -10.29 -16.46 -0.32
CA SER A 87 -11.33 -15.77 0.46
C SER A 87 -12.60 -16.59 0.53
N LEU A 88 -13.29 -16.51 1.66
CA LEU A 88 -14.56 -17.13 1.95
C LEU A 88 -15.58 -16.06 2.34
N ARG A 89 -16.55 -15.79 1.49
CA ARG A 89 -17.71 -14.96 1.84
C ARG A 89 -18.79 -15.87 2.35
N ILE A 90 -19.12 -15.73 3.63
CA ILE A 90 -20.00 -16.64 4.35
C ILE A 90 -21.38 -16.03 4.59
N ALA A 91 -22.43 -16.85 4.36
CA ALA A 91 -23.82 -16.55 4.66
C ALA A 91 -24.35 -17.50 5.75
N ASP A 92 -25.05 -16.94 6.75
CA ASP A 92 -25.69 -17.71 7.83
C ASP A 92 -27.23 -17.72 7.76
N ASN A 93 -27.80 -17.00 6.80
CA ASN A 93 -29.25 -16.90 6.58
C ASN A 93 -29.58 -16.84 5.06
N ASP A 94 -30.86 -16.98 4.71
CA ASP A 94 -31.33 -17.10 3.33
C ASP A 94 -31.10 -15.80 2.53
N GLU A 95 -31.26 -14.64 3.15
CA GLU A 95 -31.05 -13.32 2.49
C GLU A 95 -29.59 -13.14 2.07
N CYS A 96 -28.65 -13.45 2.97
CA CYS A 96 -27.21 -13.40 2.68
C CYS A 96 -26.79 -14.48 1.65
N GLU A 97 -27.47 -15.62 1.62
CA GLU A 97 -27.27 -16.67 0.63
C GLU A 97 -27.59 -16.18 -0.79
N ASP A 98 -28.71 -15.48 -0.97
CA ASP A 98 -29.10 -14.87 -2.24
C ASP A 98 -28.06 -13.84 -2.71
N ILE A 99 -27.52 -13.03 -1.80
CA ILE A 99 -26.45 -12.06 -2.12
C ILE A 99 -25.20 -12.77 -2.64
N ILE A 100 -24.77 -13.83 -1.98
CA ILE A 100 -23.57 -14.61 -2.38
C ILE A 100 -23.77 -15.28 -3.75
N GLU A 101 -24.97 -15.83 -3.99
CA GLU A 101 -25.31 -16.43 -5.30
C GLU A 101 -25.31 -15.40 -6.43
N ASP A 102 -25.80 -14.19 -6.15
CA ASP A 102 -25.79 -13.11 -7.14
C ASP A 102 -24.36 -12.63 -7.43
N MET A 103 -23.52 -12.48 -6.40
CA MET A 103 -22.10 -12.19 -6.55
C MET A 103 -21.42 -13.26 -7.43
N TYR A 104 -21.66 -14.53 -7.17
CA TYR A 104 -21.10 -15.62 -7.96
C TYR A 104 -21.52 -15.53 -9.44
N ARG A 105 -22.83 -15.36 -9.70
CA ARG A 105 -23.35 -15.25 -11.07
C ARG A 105 -22.74 -14.06 -11.81
N THR A 106 -22.68 -12.93 -11.15
CA THR A 106 -22.07 -11.69 -11.70
C THR A 106 -20.59 -11.88 -12.00
N ALA A 107 -19.81 -12.40 -11.07
CA ALA A 107 -18.39 -12.66 -11.26
C ALA A 107 -18.11 -13.64 -12.41
N LYS A 108 -18.91 -14.73 -12.50
CA LYS A 108 -18.82 -15.67 -13.64
C LYS A 108 -19.15 -15.03 -14.97
N SER A 109 -20.15 -14.16 -15.04
CA SER A 109 -20.50 -13.44 -16.26
C SER A 109 -19.39 -12.50 -16.75
N ARG A 110 -18.54 -12.01 -15.82
CA ARG A 110 -17.35 -11.18 -16.09
C ARG A 110 -16.09 -11.99 -16.42
N GLY A 111 -16.18 -13.32 -16.43
CA GLY A 111 -15.05 -14.21 -16.75
C GLY A 111 -14.06 -14.41 -15.60
N ILE A 112 -14.46 -14.14 -14.34
CA ILE A 112 -13.63 -14.43 -13.18
C ILE A 112 -13.68 -15.93 -12.91
N ASP A 113 -12.53 -16.57 -13.04
CA ASP A 113 -12.35 -18.00 -12.77
C ASP A 113 -11.87 -18.29 -11.35
N ASN A 114 -11.77 -19.59 -10.99
CA ASN A 114 -11.34 -20.07 -9.66
C ASN A 114 -12.19 -19.52 -8.50
N ILE A 115 -13.49 -19.39 -8.76
CA ILE A 115 -14.50 -19.05 -7.74
C ILE A 115 -15.59 -20.13 -7.72
N TYR A 116 -16.06 -20.47 -6.53
CA TYR A 116 -16.96 -21.64 -6.31
C TYR A 116 -18.01 -21.31 -5.26
N LEU A 117 -19.25 -21.72 -5.50
CA LEU A 117 -20.26 -21.83 -4.44
C LEU A 117 -20.04 -23.15 -3.70
N ILE A 118 -19.88 -23.09 -2.40
CA ILE A 118 -19.65 -24.26 -1.52
C ILE A 118 -20.67 -24.27 -0.38
N ASP A 119 -21.01 -25.46 0.05
CA ASP A 119 -21.84 -25.71 1.23
C ASP A 119 -21.01 -25.70 2.52
N ASP A 120 -21.65 -26.02 3.64
CA ASP A 120 -20.99 -26.06 4.94
C ASP A 120 -19.93 -27.17 5.03
N GLU A 121 -20.13 -28.35 4.44
CA GLU A 121 -19.14 -29.43 4.42
C GLU A 121 -17.88 -28.98 3.66
N GLY A 122 -18.04 -28.46 2.45
CA GLY A 122 -16.92 -27.96 1.64
C GLY A 122 -16.20 -26.76 2.27
N LEU A 123 -16.93 -25.92 3.00
CA LEU A 123 -16.32 -24.80 3.71
C LEU A 123 -15.42 -25.28 4.86
N TYR A 124 -15.89 -26.21 5.71
CA TYR A 124 -15.08 -26.69 6.83
C TYR A 124 -13.93 -27.61 6.40
N ASP A 125 -13.96 -28.16 5.18
CA ASP A 125 -12.79 -28.80 4.58
C ASP A 125 -11.69 -27.79 4.22
N ILE A 126 -12.05 -26.57 3.78
CA ILE A 126 -11.12 -25.49 3.43
C ILE A 126 -10.64 -24.75 4.69
N GLU A 127 -11.54 -24.43 5.62
CA GLU A 127 -11.25 -23.68 6.85
C GLU A 127 -11.79 -24.41 8.09
N PRO A 128 -11.13 -25.50 8.53
CA PRO A 128 -11.60 -26.32 9.65
C PRO A 128 -11.62 -25.59 11.00
N ASN A 129 -10.89 -24.48 11.11
CA ASN A 129 -10.84 -23.69 12.33
C ASN A 129 -11.97 -22.67 12.44
N LEU A 130 -12.81 -22.50 11.42
CA LEU A 130 -13.94 -21.58 11.47
C LEU A 130 -15.03 -22.09 12.44
N LYS A 131 -15.32 -21.32 13.50
CA LYS A 131 -16.21 -21.72 14.61
C LYS A 131 -17.61 -21.12 14.54
N VAL A 132 -17.97 -20.52 13.40
CA VAL A 132 -19.31 -19.94 13.19
C VAL A 132 -20.14 -20.82 12.26
N LYS A 133 -21.45 -20.84 12.49
CA LYS A 133 -22.37 -21.60 11.63
C LYS A 133 -22.53 -20.88 10.29
N VAL A 134 -22.38 -21.63 9.21
CA VAL A 134 -22.51 -21.15 7.83
C VAL A 134 -23.51 -22.05 7.09
N LYS A 135 -24.30 -21.49 6.19
CA LYS A 135 -25.18 -22.22 5.27
C LYS A 135 -24.53 -22.42 3.90
N LYS A 136 -23.91 -21.36 3.40
CA LYS A 136 -23.29 -21.32 2.07
C LYS A 136 -22.13 -20.35 2.09
N ALA A 137 -21.13 -20.59 1.24
CA ALA A 137 -20.05 -19.65 1.05
C ALA A 137 -19.69 -19.49 -0.44
N LEU A 138 -19.18 -18.31 -0.80
CA LEU A 138 -18.47 -18.07 -2.05
C LEU A 138 -16.97 -18.15 -1.75
N TYR A 139 -16.31 -19.16 -2.28
CA TYR A 139 -14.87 -19.34 -2.19
C TYR A 139 -14.17 -18.79 -3.42
N SER A 140 -13.14 -17.97 -3.23
CA SER A 140 -12.21 -17.56 -4.27
C SER A 140 -10.78 -17.95 -3.94
N GLU A 141 -10.10 -18.61 -4.87
CA GLU A 141 -8.67 -18.93 -4.77
C GLU A 141 -7.77 -17.72 -5.10
N ASN A 142 -8.34 -16.67 -5.68
CA ASN A 142 -7.57 -15.56 -6.28
C ASN A 142 -7.12 -14.51 -5.26
N THR A 143 -7.70 -14.49 -4.06
CA THR A 143 -7.41 -13.50 -3.04
C THR A 143 -6.02 -13.71 -2.42
N ALA A 144 -5.32 -12.61 -2.19
CA ALA A 144 -3.99 -12.63 -1.61
C ALA A 144 -3.79 -11.50 -0.58
N VAL A 145 -2.71 -11.58 0.17
CA VAL A 145 -2.17 -10.47 0.98
C VAL A 145 -0.80 -10.07 0.45
N ILE A 146 -0.51 -8.77 0.53
CA ILE A 146 0.70 -8.16 -0.02
C ILE A 146 1.29 -7.14 0.94
N CYS A 147 2.59 -6.83 0.80
CA CYS A 147 3.20 -5.68 1.45
C CYS A 147 3.05 -4.43 0.57
N PRO A 148 2.09 -3.52 0.85
CA PRO A 148 1.74 -2.44 -0.06
C PRO A 148 2.84 -1.38 -0.19
N TYR A 149 3.51 -1.02 0.90
CA TYR A 149 4.60 -0.06 0.88
C TYR A 149 5.84 -0.60 0.16
N ASP A 150 6.14 -1.90 0.30
CA ASP A 150 7.28 -2.50 -0.42
C ASP A 150 7.00 -2.59 -1.93
N LEU A 151 5.74 -2.79 -2.33
CA LEU A 151 5.32 -2.73 -3.73
C LEU A 151 5.54 -1.32 -4.32
N ALA A 152 5.09 -0.27 -3.62
CA ALA A 152 5.25 1.10 -4.10
C ALA A 152 6.71 1.51 -4.17
N ILE A 153 7.52 1.15 -3.16
CA ILE A 153 8.97 1.36 -3.16
C ILE A 153 9.62 0.61 -4.31
N ALA A 154 9.22 -0.63 -4.59
CA ALA A 154 9.75 -1.41 -5.70
C ALA A 154 9.50 -0.74 -7.06
N TYR A 155 8.29 -0.27 -7.31
CA TYR A 155 7.97 0.50 -8.52
C TYR A 155 8.82 1.75 -8.63
N ALA A 156 8.94 2.53 -7.54
CA ALA A 156 9.72 3.76 -7.51
C ALA A 156 11.22 3.51 -7.74
N GLU A 157 11.81 2.49 -7.11
CA GLU A 157 13.23 2.13 -7.30
C GLU A 157 13.52 1.75 -8.75
N VAL A 158 12.68 0.93 -9.38
CA VAL A 158 12.85 0.54 -10.80
C VAL A 158 12.66 1.74 -11.72
N ALA A 159 11.66 2.60 -11.46
CA ALA A 159 11.46 3.83 -12.22
C ALA A 159 12.66 4.77 -12.10
N PHE A 160 13.22 4.95 -10.90
CA PHE A 160 14.41 5.76 -10.65
C PHE A 160 15.63 5.23 -11.42
N ASP A 161 15.88 3.93 -11.35
CA ASP A 161 16.99 3.28 -12.07
C ASP A 161 16.86 3.40 -13.60
N ASN A 162 15.64 3.61 -14.09
CA ASN A 162 15.35 3.90 -15.49
C ASN A 162 15.20 5.39 -15.83
N GLY A 163 15.65 6.27 -14.92
CA GLY A 163 15.84 7.70 -15.20
C GLY A 163 14.65 8.59 -14.86
N VAL A 164 13.66 8.12 -14.10
CA VAL A 164 12.62 8.99 -13.53
C VAL A 164 13.21 9.83 -12.40
N ASN A 165 12.93 11.11 -12.40
CA ASN A 165 13.40 12.05 -11.39
C ASN A 165 12.39 12.16 -10.25
N PHE A 166 12.79 11.81 -9.03
CA PHE A 166 11.95 11.97 -7.84
C PHE A 166 12.31 13.24 -7.08
N ARG A 167 11.32 14.11 -6.89
CA ARG A 167 11.37 15.35 -6.14
C ARG A 167 10.65 15.18 -4.82
N LEU A 168 11.37 14.69 -3.82
CA LEU A 168 10.84 14.49 -2.46
C LEU A 168 10.90 15.81 -1.67
N GLU A 169 10.10 15.91 -0.62
CA GLU A 169 9.96 17.11 0.23
C GLU A 169 9.50 18.33 -0.58
N GLU A 170 8.73 18.15 -1.65
CA GLU A 170 8.31 19.21 -2.53
C GLU A 170 6.79 19.24 -2.68
N VAL A 171 6.15 20.24 -2.07
CA VAL A 171 4.68 20.38 -2.00
C VAL A 171 4.17 21.12 -3.23
N VAL A 172 3.24 20.51 -3.97
CA VAL A 172 2.53 21.17 -5.07
C VAL A 172 1.60 22.24 -4.51
N GLN A 173 1.69 23.44 -5.04
CA GLN A 173 0.88 24.59 -4.63
C GLN A 173 -0.17 24.96 -5.67
N ASP A 174 0.14 24.84 -6.97
CA ASP A 174 -0.80 25.16 -8.04
C ASP A 174 -0.44 24.49 -9.36
N ILE A 175 -1.47 24.27 -10.19
CA ILE A 175 -1.38 23.75 -11.55
C ILE A 175 -2.14 24.69 -12.48
N GLN A 176 -1.46 25.24 -13.48
CA GLN A 176 -2.00 26.18 -14.45
C GLN A 176 -1.83 25.66 -15.87
N LYS A 177 -2.90 25.78 -16.67
CA LYS A 177 -2.84 25.55 -18.12
C LYS A 177 -2.07 26.66 -18.81
N MET A 178 -1.19 26.29 -19.73
CA MET A 178 -0.48 27.20 -20.61
C MET A 178 -0.96 27.06 -22.06
N ALA A 179 -0.49 27.93 -22.94
CA ALA A 179 -0.75 27.82 -24.40
C ALA A 179 -0.27 26.47 -24.95
N ARG A 180 0.84 25.96 -24.39
CA ARG A 180 1.35 24.60 -24.67
C ARG A 180 1.73 23.94 -23.35
N GLY A 181 0.99 22.88 -22.95
CA GLY A 181 1.24 22.11 -21.72
C GLY A 181 0.82 22.84 -20.45
N PHE A 182 1.55 22.62 -19.37
CA PHE A 182 1.21 23.03 -18.02
C PHE A 182 2.40 23.66 -17.31
N LYS A 183 2.07 24.52 -16.32
CA LYS A 183 2.99 25.02 -15.32
C LYS A 183 2.54 24.50 -13.97
N VAL A 184 3.42 23.78 -13.29
CA VAL A 184 3.25 23.31 -11.92
C VAL A 184 4.12 24.14 -11.01
N THR A 185 3.51 24.76 -10.01
CA THR A 185 4.21 25.55 -8.99
C THR A 185 4.26 24.77 -7.69
N THR A 186 5.43 24.66 -7.10
CA THR A 186 5.67 24.02 -5.82
C THR A 186 6.20 25.03 -4.81
N ASN A 187 6.38 24.62 -3.55
CA ASN A 187 7.00 25.44 -2.52
C ASN A 187 8.49 25.72 -2.79
N LYS A 188 9.15 24.94 -3.66
CA LYS A 188 10.59 25.08 -3.98
C LYS A 188 10.85 25.57 -5.39
N ASN A 189 10.01 25.15 -6.36
CA ASN A 189 10.31 25.30 -7.80
C ASN A 189 9.07 25.63 -8.63
N LYS A 190 9.30 25.89 -9.91
CA LYS A 190 8.28 26.00 -10.96
C LYS A 190 8.71 25.14 -12.13
N PHE A 191 7.84 24.24 -12.58
CA PHE A 191 8.13 23.34 -13.69
C PHE A 191 7.14 23.56 -14.83
N THR A 192 7.61 23.28 -16.04
CA THR A 192 6.77 23.22 -17.25
C THR A 192 6.80 21.82 -17.83
N CYS A 193 5.64 21.29 -18.24
CA CYS A 193 5.53 19.96 -18.79
C CYS A 193 4.43 19.86 -19.86
N LYS A 194 4.45 18.76 -20.64
CA LYS A 194 3.41 18.48 -21.64
C LYS A 194 2.17 17.87 -20.99
N VAL A 195 2.39 16.96 -20.03
CA VAL A 195 1.35 16.16 -19.36
C VAL A 195 1.52 16.28 -17.87
N VAL A 196 0.40 16.39 -17.14
CA VAL A 196 0.32 16.27 -15.69
C VAL A 196 -0.58 15.09 -15.34
N ILE A 197 -0.09 14.21 -14.47
CA ILE A 197 -0.88 13.13 -13.85
C ILE A 197 -0.96 13.47 -12.37
N ASN A 198 -2.16 13.83 -11.92
CA ASN A 198 -2.41 14.19 -10.52
C ASN A 198 -3.01 12.99 -9.78
N THR A 199 -2.25 12.43 -8.86
CA THR A 199 -2.68 11.33 -7.97
C THR A 199 -2.75 11.77 -6.50
N ILE A 200 -2.75 13.09 -6.24
CA ILE A 200 -2.88 13.65 -4.89
C ILE A 200 -4.37 13.66 -4.52
N PRO A 201 -4.78 13.00 -3.43
CA PRO A 201 -6.16 12.98 -3.00
C PRO A 201 -6.58 14.35 -2.44
N GLY A 202 -7.83 14.75 -2.70
CA GLY A 202 -8.48 15.87 -2.04
C GLY A 202 -8.09 17.28 -2.46
N ASP A 203 -6.92 17.50 -3.08
CA ASP A 203 -6.45 18.83 -3.45
C ASP A 203 -7.09 19.33 -4.75
N ASN A 204 -7.51 20.60 -4.73
CA ASN A 204 -8.02 21.31 -5.90
C ASN A 204 -7.10 22.49 -6.25
N TYR A 205 -6.64 22.49 -7.48
CA TYR A 205 -5.77 23.54 -8.04
C TYR A 205 -6.53 24.45 -9.00
N THR A 206 -5.89 25.52 -9.49
CA THR A 206 -6.50 26.45 -10.44
C THR A 206 -7.14 25.76 -11.65
N ILE A 207 -6.57 24.62 -12.09
CA ILE A 207 -7.11 23.84 -13.20
C ILE A 207 -8.44 23.12 -12.84
N ASP A 208 -8.73 22.91 -11.55
CA ASP A 208 -9.87 22.15 -11.05
C ASP A 208 -11.09 23.02 -10.64
N ILE A 209 -11.09 24.33 -10.88
CA ILE A 209 -12.04 25.32 -10.37
C ILE A 209 -13.53 24.98 -10.62
N ASN A 210 -13.84 24.14 -11.60
CA ASN A 210 -15.22 23.77 -11.95
C ASN A 210 -15.58 22.32 -11.59
N ARG A 211 -14.83 21.66 -10.71
CA ARG A 211 -15.05 20.25 -10.36
C ARG A 211 -15.75 20.11 -9.02
N THR A 212 -16.72 19.20 -8.98
CA THR A 212 -17.43 18.85 -7.74
C THR A 212 -16.56 17.88 -6.95
N VAL A 213 -16.25 18.21 -5.71
CA VAL A 213 -15.60 17.30 -4.77
C VAL A 213 -16.68 16.47 -4.09
N ILE A 214 -16.64 15.16 -4.24
CA ILE A 214 -17.52 14.25 -3.51
C ILE A 214 -16.80 13.92 -2.20
N ASN A 215 -17.28 14.45 -1.09
CA ASN A 215 -16.63 14.38 0.23
C ASN A 215 -17.54 13.80 1.32
N GLU A 216 -18.46 12.90 1.00
CA GLU A 216 -19.32 12.31 2.03
C GLU A 216 -18.76 10.97 2.49
N SER A 217 -18.40 10.87 3.78
CA SER A 217 -18.12 9.62 4.46
C SER A 217 -19.46 8.93 4.73
N GLU A 218 -19.60 7.67 4.31
CA GLU A 218 -20.84 6.88 4.50
C GLU A 218 -20.77 5.99 5.74
N GLY A 219 -19.63 5.92 6.42
CA GLY A 219 -19.45 5.08 7.60
C GLY A 219 -18.01 5.08 8.11
N LYS A 220 -17.73 4.13 8.99
CA LYS A 220 -16.42 3.90 9.59
C LYS A 220 -16.06 2.42 9.47
N ILE A 221 -14.81 2.13 9.14
CA ILE A 221 -14.25 0.80 9.32
C ILE A 221 -13.35 0.81 10.54
N HIS A 222 -13.64 -0.08 11.47
CA HIS A 222 -12.87 -0.28 12.68
C HIS A 222 -11.98 -1.50 12.51
N TYR A 223 -10.71 -1.38 12.81
CA TYR A 223 -9.73 -2.44 12.69
C TYR A 223 -9.22 -2.86 14.07
N LEU A 224 -9.18 -4.17 14.30
CA LEU A 224 -8.50 -4.80 15.43
C LEU A 224 -7.32 -5.61 14.88
N VAL A 225 -6.12 -5.35 15.37
CA VAL A 225 -4.96 -6.21 15.15
C VAL A 225 -4.85 -7.14 16.35
N LEU A 226 -4.96 -8.43 16.12
CA LEU A 226 -4.86 -9.45 17.16
C LEU A 226 -3.43 -9.97 17.29
N ASP A 227 -3.11 -10.52 18.45
CA ASP A 227 -1.81 -11.11 18.73
C ASP A 227 -1.50 -12.29 17.78
N GLU A 228 -0.21 -12.56 17.55
CA GLU A 228 0.26 -13.62 16.65
C GLU A 228 -0.16 -15.03 17.11
N ASP A 229 -0.36 -15.23 18.42
CA ASP A 229 -0.77 -16.51 19.01
C ASP A 229 -2.30 -16.75 18.98
N PHE A 230 -3.08 -15.80 18.46
CA PHE A 230 -4.52 -15.95 18.32
C PHE A 230 -4.83 -16.97 17.21
N ASP A 231 -5.85 -17.82 17.43
CA ASP A 231 -6.24 -18.94 16.55
C ASP A 231 -6.48 -18.44 15.10
N ASN A 232 -5.59 -18.83 14.19
CA ASN A 232 -5.48 -18.23 12.87
C ASN A 232 -6.32 -18.99 11.85
N LEU A 233 -7.28 -18.28 11.24
CA LEU A 233 -7.88 -18.71 9.98
C LEU A 233 -6.86 -18.49 8.83
N SER A 234 -6.83 -19.43 7.90
CA SER A 234 -5.86 -19.43 6.80
C SER A 234 -6.28 -18.53 5.63
N ASN A 235 -7.60 -18.33 5.51
CA ASN A 235 -8.24 -17.55 4.45
C ASN A 235 -8.71 -16.19 4.96
N LEU A 236 -8.92 -15.24 4.04
CA LEU A 236 -9.77 -14.09 4.30
C LEU A 236 -11.21 -14.58 4.47
N VAL A 237 -11.82 -14.36 5.62
CA VAL A 237 -13.23 -14.71 5.87
C VAL A 237 -14.05 -13.43 6.00
N ILE A 238 -15.06 -13.26 5.16
CA ILE A 238 -15.97 -12.12 5.14
C ILE A 238 -17.35 -12.60 5.48
N LYS A 239 -17.90 -12.15 6.59
CA LYS A 239 -19.30 -12.36 6.92
C LYS A 239 -20.13 -11.27 6.26
N VAL A 240 -21.02 -11.68 5.36
CA VAL A 240 -21.99 -10.81 4.72
C VAL A 240 -23.16 -10.61 5.68
N ASN A 241 -23.42 -9.39 6.11
CA ASN A 241 -24.56 -9.02 6.96
C ASN A 241 -25.70 -8.41 6.13
N SER A 242 -25.33 -7.62 5.10
CA SER A 242 -26.21 -7.06 4.05
C SER A 242 -25.31 -6.68 2.87
N GLU A 243 -25.88 -6.11 1.81
CA GLU A 243 -25.09 -5.68 0.63
C GLU A 243 -23.93 -4.73 0.96
N ASP A 244 -24.09 -3.85 1.95
CA ASP A 244 -23.13 -2.79 2.28
C ASP A 244 -22.54 -2.94 3.71
N ASN A 245 -22.92 -3.99 4.44
CA ASN A 245 -22.45 -4.23 5.82
C ASN A 245 -21.75 -5.58 5.91
N PHE A 246 -20.49 -5.53 6.32
CA PHE A 246 -19.65 -6.72 6.44
C PHE A 246 -18.78 -6.66 7.69
N THR A 247 -18.37 -7.83 8.12
CA THR A 247 -17.29 -8.00 9.09
C THR A 247 -16.32 -9.00 8.50
N PHE A 248 -15.04 -8.71 8.48
CA PHE A 248 -14.07 -9.69 7.98
C PHE A 248 -12.88 -9.88 8.92
N GLN A 249 -12.25 -11.02 8.78
CA GLN A 249 -10.92 -11.29 9.31
C GLN A 249 -9.98 -11.74 8.19
N THR A 250 -8.71 -11.38 8.31
CA THR A 250 -7.66 -11.80 7.38
C THR A 250 -6.35 -12.09 8.11
N PRO A 251 -5.62 -13.15 7.75
CA PRO A 251 -4.25 -13.30 8.20
C PRO A 251 -3.39 -12.21 7.56
N THR A 252 -2.40 -11.70 8.28
CA THR A 252 -1.40 -10.78 7.76
C THR A 252 -0.15 -11.52 7.31
N LEU A 253 0.71 -10.86 6.53
CA LEU A 253 2.02 -11.41 6.16
C LEU A 253 2.95 -11.59 7.36
N ALA A 254 2.73 -10.87 8.44
CA ALA A 254 3.52 -10.94 9.67
C ALA A 254 3.09 -12.08 10.60
N GLY A 255 1.95 -12.74 10.33
CA GLY A 255 1.41 -13.83 11.14
C GLY A 255 0.31 -13.42 12.12
N SER A 256 0.09 -12.12 12.34
CA SER A 256 -1.05 -11.63 13.13
C SER A 256 -2.36 -11.72 12.34
N THR A 257 -3.49 -11.55 13.02
CA THR A 257 -4.82 -11.48 12.42
C THR A 257 -5.35 -10.05 12.46
N LEU A 258 -5.84 -9.56 11.32
CA LEU A 258 -6.57 -8.31 11.21
C LEU A 258 -8.07 -8.60 11.15
N VAL A 259 -8.86 -7.94 12.01
CA VAL A 259 -10.32 -7.96 11.95
C VAL A 259 -10.81 -6.58 11.59
N ALA A 260 -11.75 -6.50 10.65
CA ALA A 260 -12.39 -5.25 10.27
C ALA A 260 -13.91 -5.33 10.47
N VAL A 261 -14.46 -4.26 11.03
CA VAL A 261 -15.89 -4.10 11.29
C VAL A 261 -16.35 -2.82 10.62
N ASN A 262 -17.21 -2.95 9.61
CA ASN A 262 -17.85 -1.80 8.97
C ASN A 262 -19.08 -1.37 9.78
N ALA A 263 -19.23 -0.07 10.04
CA ALA A 263 -20.37 0.51 10.75
C ALA A 263 -20.66 1.93 10.25
N GLU A 264 -21.94 2.32 10.30
CA GLU A 264 -22.38 3.68 9.90
C GLU A 264 -21.80 4.79 10.80
N ARG A 265 -21.35 4.45 11.99
CA ARG A 265 -20.84 5.40 12.98
C ARG A 265 -19.60 4.87 13.70
N LEU A 266 -18.91 5.75 14.40
CA LEU A 266 -17.85 5.36 15.33
C LEU A 266 -18.46 4.49 16.44
N LEU A 267 -17.93 3.27 16.57
CA LEU A 267 -18.29 2.31 17.62
C LEU A 267 -17.34 2.44 18.81
N ASP A 268 -17.85 2.12 20.01
CA ASP A 268 -16.97 1.90 21.13
C ASP A 268 -16.28 0.53 21.07
N PHE A 269 -15.27 0.34 21.90
CA PHE A 269 -14.45 -0.88 21.88
C PHE A 269 -15.26 -2.17 22.14
N ASN A 270 -16.26 -2.12 23.03
CA ASN A 270 -17.07 -3.30 23.34
C ASN A 270 -17.99 -3.64 22.18
N ASP A 271 -18.56 -2.64 21.51
CA ASP A 271 -19.38 -2.85 20.33
C ASP A 271 -18.54 -3.44 19.17
N ILE A 272 -17.29 -2.97 18.98
CA ILE A 272 -16.39 -3.53 17.98
C ILE A 272 -16.08 -5.01 18.28
N LEU A 273 -15.75 -5.34 19.53
CA LEU A 273 -15.51 -6.73 19.95
C LEU A 273 -16.75 -7.61 19.74
N LYS A 274 -17.94 -7.10 20.02
CA LYS A 274 -19.19 -7.82 19.80
C LYS A 274 -19.42 -8.12 18.31
N GLU A 275 -19.14 -7.16 17.43
CA GLU A 275 -19.24 -7.39 15.98
C GLU A 275 -18.14 -8.37 15.50
N ALA A 276 -16.90 -8.21 15.96
CA ALA A 276 -15.81 -9.13 15.65
C ALA A 276 -16.09 -10.58 16.11
N SER A 277 -16.77 -10.76 17.26
CA SER A 277 -17.13 -12.09 17.77
C SER A 277 -18.13 -12.84 16.88
N LYS A 278 -18.77 -12.16 15.93
CA LYS A 278 -19.65 -12.83 14.94
C LYS A 278 -18.86 -13.69 13.93
N ILE A 279 -17.57 -13.45 13.77
CA ILE A 279 -16.66 -14.27 12.94
C ILE A 279 -15.69 -15.05 13.84
N LEU A 280 -15.17 -14.42 14.88
CA LEU A 280 -14.21 -14.97 15.83
C LEU A 280 -14.82 -15.01 17.23
N PRO A 281 -15.64 -16.03 17.56
CA PRO A 281 -16.38 -16.10 18.83
C PRO A 281 -15.49 -16.06 20.08
N GLU A 282 -14.23 -16.43 19.97
CA GLU A 282 -13.25 -16.48 21.06
C GLU A 282 -12.47 -15.18 21.26
N VAL A 283 -12.70 -14.15 20.43
CA VAL A 283 -11.98 -12.89 20.54
C VAL A 283 -12.35 -12.18 21.84
N THR A 284 -11.33 -11.74 22.56
CA THR A 284 -11.46 -10.98 23.82
C THR A 284 -10.60 -9.74 23.76
N LYS A 285 -10.80 -8.81 24.70
CA LYS A 285 -9.97 -7.61 24.81
C LYS A 285 -8.48 -7.90 25.02
N ASP A 286 -8.17 -9.04 25.63
CA ASP A 286 -6.80 -9.43 25.97
C ASP A 286 -6.02 -9.93 24.76
N ASN A 287 -6.73 -10.27 23.66
CA ASN A 287 -6.14 -10.66 22.37
C ASN A 287 -5.85 -9.47 21.45
N VAL A 288 -6.33 -8.26 21.78
CA VAL A 288 -6.21 -7.09 20.90
C VAL A 288 -4.92 -6.33 21.19
N ASN A 289 -4.01 -6.34 20.22
CA ASN A 289 -2.75 -5.61 20.27
C ASN A 289 -2.95 -4.11 19.98
N SER A 290 -3.72 -3.80 18.93
CA SER A 290 -3.99 -2.41 18.55
C SER A 290 -5.35 -2.24 17.91
N ILE A 291 -5.87 -1.01 17.95
CA ILE A 291 -7.14 -0.61 17.35
C ILE A 291 -6.95 0.70 16.62
N PHE A 292 -7.54 0.81 15.43
CA PHE A 292 -7.64 2.04 14.67
C PHE A 292 -8.91 2.05 13.84
N TYR A 293 -9.26 3.18 13.25
CA TYR A 293 -10.40 3.30 12.35
C TYR A 293 -10.08 4.26 11.21
N GLU A 294 -10.83 4.10 10.12
CA GLU A 294 -10.81 4.99 8.98
C GLU A 294 -12.22 5.35 8.53
N ASP A 295 -12.33 6.44 7.76
CA ASP A 295 -13.59 6.80 7.13
C ASP A 295 -13.86 5.86 5.95
N TYR A 296 -15.02 5.20 5.98
CA TYR A 296 -15.48 4.42 4.85
C TYR A 296 -16.20 5.33 3.87
N ARG A 297 -15.72 5.34 2.65
CA ARG A 297 -16.36 6.01 1.54
C ARG A 297 -16.74 4.96 0.51
N LYS A 298 -18.00 5.04 0.05
CA LYS A 298 -18.47 4.14 -0.99
C LYS A 298 -17.68 4.39 -2.26
N ASP A 299 -16.90 3.43 -2.61
CA ASP A 299 -16.17 3.10 -3.81
C ASP A 299 -16.32 4.03 -5.02
N VAL A 300 -15.74 5.22 -4.94
CA VAL A 300 -15.71 6.07 -6.12
C VAL A 300 -14.28 6.51 -6.41
N MET A 301 -13.59 5.72 -7.20
CA MET A 301 -12.36 6.18 -7.83
C MET A 301 -12.71 6.76 -9.19
N PHE A 302 -12.37 8.02 -9.41
CA PHE A 302 -12.53 8.69 -10.69
C PHE A 302 -11.19 8.82 -11.40
N ILE A 303 -11.14 8.34 -12.63
CA ILE A 303 -10.10 8.72 -13.56
C ILE A 303 -10.73 9.77 -14.48
N ASP A 304 -10.44 11.03 -14.20
CA ASP A 304 -10.94 12.12 -15.01
C ASP A 304 -10.07 12.28 -16.25
N ASP A 305 -10.58 11.80 -17.37
CA ASP A 305 -9.97 11.88 -18.68
C ASP A 305 -10.57 12.97 -19.59
N ASP A 306 -11.57 13.72 -19.13
CA ASP A 306 -12.19 14.81 -19.89
C ASP A 306 -11.18 15.82 -20.44
N GLN A 307 -10.03 15.93 -19.77
CA GLN A 307 -8.91 16.74 -20.20
C GLN A 307 -7.72 15.96 -20.76
N LEU A 308 -7.89 14.67 -21.01
CA LEU A 308 -6.84 13.79 -21.54
C LEU A 308 -6.26 14.33 -22.85
N MET A 309 -7.10 14.71 -23.79
CA MET A 309 -6.70 15.37 -25.05
C MET A 309 -5.98 16.70 -24.81
N LYS A 310 -6.07 17.25 -23.62
CA LYS A 310 -5.37 18.48 -23.18
C LYS A 310 -4.15 18.17 -22.33
N GLY A 311 -3.88 16.89 -22.02
CA GLY A 311 -2.71 16.41 -21.27
C GLY A 311 -2.82 16.51 -19.75
N TYR A 312 -4.02 16.60 -19.15
CA TYR A 312 -4.23 16.54 -17.71
C TYR A 312 -5.07 15.34 -17.34
N ILE A 313 -4.55 14.49 -16.46
CA ILE A 313 -5.24 13.32 -15.91
C ILE A 313 -5.28 13.49 -14.39
N LYS A 314 -6.45 13.35 -13.79
CA LYS A 314 -6.62 13.35 -12.34
C LYS A 314 -7.19 12.01 -11.91
N VAL A 315 -6.48 11.33 -10.99
CA VAL A 315 -6.95 10.11 -10.33
C VAL A 315 -7.31 10.50 -8.90
N THR A 316 -8.59 10.41 -8.58
CA THR A 316 -9.12 10.83 -7.27
C THR A 316 -10.08 9.79 -6.73
N GLY A 317 -10.40 9.92 -5.45
CA GLY A 317 -11.28 9.00 -4.73
C GLY A 317 -10.49 7.95 -3.96
N GLU A 318 -11.23 7.20 -3.17
CA GLU A 318 -10.72 6.10 -2.37
C GLU A 318 -11.49 4.85 -2.77
N HIS A 319 -10.78 3.74 -2.94
CA HIS A 319 -11.37 2.44 -3.22
C HIS A 319 -10.71 1.40 -2.33
N TYR A 320 -11.47 0.50 -1.73
CA TYR A 320 -10.93 -0.52 -0.82
C TYR A 320 -9.84 -1.38 -1.50
N ALA A 321 -9.96 -1.58 -2.82
CA ALA A 321 -9.01 -2.35 -3.61
C ALA A 321 -7.93 -1.50 -4.31
N HIS A 322 -7.65 -0.27 -3.83
CA HIS A 322 -6.75 0.66 -4.54
C HIS A 322 -5.36 0.09 -4.81
N ILE A 323 -4.84 -0.80 -3.96
CA ILE A 323 -3.57 -1.51 -4.22
C ILE A 323 -3.72 -2.47 -5.38
N THR A 324 -4.82 -3.19 -5.42
CA THR A 324 -5.09 -4.16 -6.49
C THR A 324 -5.21 -3.46 -7.84
N ILE A 325 -5.93 -2.34 -7.90
CA ILE A 325 -6.20 -1.63 -9.16
C ILE A 325 -5.05 -0.72 -9.61
N ALA A 326 -4.12 -0.36 -8.73
CA ALA A 326 -3.03 0.56 -9.04
C ALA A 326 -2.22 0.17 -10.30
N PRO A 327 -1.78 -1.08 -10.50
CA PRO A 327 -1.06 -1.47 -11.72
C PRO A 327 -1.92 -1.43 -12.98
N SER A 328 -3.22 -1.71 -12.89
CA SER A 328 -4.15 -1.63 -14.03
C SER A 328 -4.38 -0.20 -14.46
N ILE A 329 -4.62 0.70 -13.50
CA ILE A 329 -4.74 2.14 -13.75
C ILE A 329 -3.45 2.68 -14.36
N ALA A 330 -2.30 2.30 -13.81
CA ALA A 330 -1.00 2.74 -14.32
C ALA A 330 -0.78 2.31 -15.78
N LYS A 331 -1.14 1.10 -16.12
CA LYS A 331 -1.06 0.59 -17.49
C LYS A 331 -1.98 1.35 -18.44
N MET A 332 -3.23 1.58 -18.07
CA MET A 332 -4.20 2.32 -18.86
C MET A 332 -3.74 3.77 -19.11
N ILE A 333 -3.27 4.46 -18.06
CA ILE A 333 -2.73 5.82 -18.18
C ILE A 333 -1.49 5.83 -19.08
N CYS A 334 -0.60 4.85 -18.92
CA CYS A 334 0.61 4.72 -19.71
C CYS A 334 0.30 4.55 -21.19
N GLU A 335 -0.58 3.62 -21.58
CA GLU A 335 -0.99 3.37 -22.95
C GLU A 335 -1.53 4.67 -23.59
N THR A 336 -2.40 5.37 -22.90
CA THR A 336 -2.97 6.64 -23.36
C THR A 336 -1.91 7.73 -23.59
N ILE A 337 -0.96 7.89 -22.67
CA ILE A 337 0.07 8.92 -22.79
C ILE A 337 1.07 8.59 -23.88
N VAL A 338 1.46 7.34 -23.99
CA VAL A 338 2.41 6.85 -25.00
C VAL A 338 1.87 7.08 -26.40
N ASP A 339 0.60 6.77 -26.62
CA ASP A 339 -0.09 6.99 -27.90
C ASP A 339 -0.18 8.48 -28.23
N ASN A 340 -0.59 9.32 -27.27
CA ASN A 340 -0.73 10.77 -27.48
C ASN A 340 0.61 11.47 -27.72
N LEU A 341 1.69 11.02 -27.11
CA LEU A 341 3.02 11.59 -27.27
C LEU A 341 3.85 10.88 -28.36
N ASN A 342 3.33 9.84 -28.99
CA ASN A 342 4.05 8.99 -29.97
C ASN A 342 5.40 8.49 -29.42
N SER A 343 5.42 8.04 -28.18
CA SER A 343 6.65 7.67 -27.47
C SER A 343 7.10 6.27 -27.82
N THR A 344 8.41 6.04 -27.89
CA THR A 344 9.00 4.76 -28.21
C THR A 344 9.58 4.08 -26.98
N LEU A 345 9.62 2.76 -26.96
CA LEU A 345 10.26 2.00 -25.88
C LEU A 345 11.75 2.29 -25.76
N LYS A 346 12.25 2.34 -24.52
CA LYS A 346 13.68 2.42 -24.24
C LYS A 346 14.38 1.11 -24.62
N LYS A 347 15.50 1.20 -25.33
CA LYS A 347 16.33 0.02 -25.68
C LYS A 347 17.10 -0.54 -24.48
N ASN A 348 17.39 0.29 -23.50
CA ASN A 348 18.18 -0.03 -22.29
C ASN A 348 17.35 -0.05 -21.02
N PHE A 349 16.03 -0.30 -21.11
CA PHE A 349 15.18 -0.44 -19.95
C PHE A 349 15.60 -1.67 -19.14
N VAL A 350 15.84 -1.48 -17.84
CA VAL A 350 16.19 -2.54 -16.90
C VAL A 350 15.00 -2.83 -16.00
N ASP A 351 14.32 -3.93 -16.29
CA ASP A 351 13.11 -4.35 -15.57
C ASP A 351 13.47 -5.27 -14.38
N LYS A 352 14.32 -4.76 -13.52
CA LYS A 352 14.80 -5.48 -12.34
C LYS A 352 14.96 -4.52 -11.16
N ARG A 353 14.42 -4.88 -10.00
CA ARG A 353 14.71 -4.20 -8.73
C ARG A 353 16.12 -4.59 -8.26
N ARG A 354 16.86 -3.67 -7.66
CA ARG A 354 18.15 -3.96 -7.02
C ARG A 354 17.95 -4.95 -5.88
N GLU A 355 18.82 -5.93 -5.78
CA GLU A 355 18.80 -6.92 -4.70
C GLU A 355 18.99 -6.21 -3.34
N PHE A 356 18.34 -6.75 -2.33
CA PHE A 356 18.56 -6.38 -0.95
C PHE A 356 18.57 -7.65 -0.09
N TYR A 357 19.31 -7.57 1.00
CA TYR A 357 19.57 -8.72 1.85
C TYR A 357 18.76 -8.59 3.12
N ARG A 358 17.92 -9.58 3.42
CA ARG A 358 17.21 -9.71 4.69
C ARG A 358 17.93 -10.75 5.54
N PHE A 359 18.74 -10.30 6.49
CA PHE A 359 19.58 -11.15 7.30
C PHE A 359 18.82 -12.27 8.03
N ARG A 360 17.60 -11.98 8.46
CA ARG A 360 16.72 -12.96 9.12
C ARG A 360 16.36 -14.16 8.21
N ASP A 361 16.20 -13.92 6.91
CA ASP A 361 15.76 -14.92 5.93
C ASP A 361 16.93 -15.74 5.36
N MET A 362 18.19 -15.38 5.69
CA MET A 362 19.40 -16.03 5.21
C MET A 362 19.73 -17.28 6.01
N THR A 363 20.26 -18.28 5.31
CA THR A 363 20.91 -19.43 5.93
C THR A 363 22.19 -19.02 6.69
N ARG A 364 22.70 -19.92 7.53
CA ARG A 364 23.93 -19.65 8.30
C ARG A 364 25.14 -19.36 7.38
N ASP A 365 25.25 -20.06 6.28
CA ASP A 365 26.37 -19.90 5.35
C ASP A 365 26.26 -18.57 4.59
N GLU A 366 25.09 -18.21 4.10
CA GLU A 366 24.84 -16.91 3.47
C GLU A 366 25.10 -15.74 4.44
N ARG A 367 24.70 -15.88 5.74
CA ARG A 367 25.03 -14.88 6.77
C ARG A 367 26.53 -14.72 6.94
N ASN A 368 27.30 -15.82 6.98
CA ASN A 368 28.75 -15.78 7.10
C ASN A 368 29.41 -15.13 5.87
N GLU A 369 28.90 -15.42 4.67
CA GLU A 369 29.40 -14.83 3.43
C GLU A 369 29.17 -13.30 3.40
N ILE A 370 27.97 -12.83 3.71
CA ILE A 370 27.69 -11.39 3.71
C ILE A 370 28.44 -10.65 4.81
N ILE A 371 28.64 -11.27 5.98
CA ILE A 371 29.47 -10.71 7.08
C ILE A 371 30.94 -10.61 6.66
N ALA A 372 31.43 -11.57 5.88
CA ALA A 372 32.80 -11.51 5.35
C ALA A 372 32.97 -10.34 4.36
N LEU A 373 31.93 -10.04 3.56
CA LEU A 373 31.91 -8.90 2.62
C LEU A 373 31.77 -7.57 3.37
N ASP A 374 30.86 -7.49 4.35
CA ASP A 374 30.64 -6.31 5.17
C ASP A 374 30.33 -6.69 6.63
N LYS A 375 31.28 -6.41 7.51
CA LYS A 375 31.19 -6.72 8.94
C LYS A 375 29.97 -6.08 9.65
N ARG A 376 29.36 -5.06 9.06
CA ARG A 376 28.17 -4.39 9.61
C ARG A 376 26.94 -5.29 9.59
N TYR A 377 26.88 -6.27 8.68
CA TYR A 377 25.82 -7.29 8.68
C TYR A 377 25.90 -8.23 9.91
N GLY A 378 27.07 -8.36 10.54
CA GLY A 378 27.21 -9.10 11.81
C GLY A 378 26.78 -8.34 13.06
N LYS A 379 26.38 -7.07 12.95
CA LYS A 379 25.94 -6.24 14.08
C LYS A 379 24.43 -6.13 14.08
N ILE A 380 23.75 -6.89 14.95
CA ILE A 380 22.30 -6.86 15.06
C ILE A 380 21.86 -5.61 15.84
N VAL A 381 21.02 -4.79 15.20
CA VAL A 381 20.43 -3.58 15.76
C VAL A 381 19.03 -3.85 16.32
N CYS A 382 18.15 -4.46 15.51
CA CYS A 382 16.82 -4.89 15.95
C CYS A 382 16.86 -6.37 16.31
N LEU A 383 16.75 -6.67 17.62
CA LEU A 383 16.81 -8.07 18.11
C LEU A 383 15.54 -8.86 17.78
N CYS A 384 14.36 -8.23 17.83
CA CYS A 384 13.09 -8.89 17.58
C CYS A 384 13.03 -9.43 16.12
N ASN A 385 13.38 -8.58 15.16
CA ASN A 385 13.33 -8.92 13.73
C ASN A 385 14.69 -9.26 13.12
N GLN A 386 15.72 -9.41 13.95
CA GLN A 386 17.08 -9.78 13.54
C GLN A 386 17.65 -8.88 12.41
N VAL A 387 17.34 -7.57 12.45
CA VAL A 387 17.82 -6.61 11.46
C VAL A 387 19.22 -6.12 11.84
N SER A 388 20.14 -6.22 10.88
CA SER A 388 21.55 -5.83 11.06
C SER A 388 21.79 -4.33 10.76
N GLU A 389 22.93 -3.80 11.25
CA GLU A 389 23.40 -2.46 10.87
C GLU A 389 23.63 -2.37 9.35
N GLY A 390 24.11 -3.44 8.72
CA GLY A 390 24.33 -3.50 7.26
C GLY A 390 23.06 -3.28 6.47
N GLU A 391 21.94 -3.93 6.85
CA GLU A 391 20.64 -3.75 6.20
C GLU A 391 20.12 -2.33 6.35
N ILE A 392 20.25 -1.75 7.54
CA ILE A 392 19.80 -0.36 7.78
C ILE A 392 20.59 0.60 6.90
N ILE A 393 21.91 0.47 6.83
CA ILE A 393 22.76 1.30 5.98
C ILE A 393 22.42 1.11 4.50
N ASP A 394 22.21 -0.12 4.07
CA ASP A 394 21.79 -0.40 2.69
C ASP A 394 20.46 0.28 2.38
N SER A 395 19.48 0.19 3.28
CA SER A 395 18.18 0.86 3.13
C SER A 395 18.28 2.38 2.97
N ILE A 396 19.30 3.01 3.57
CA ILE A 396 19.56 4.47 3.49
C ILE A 396 20.30 4.84 2.18
N ARG A 397 21.23 4.00 1.73
CA ARG A 397 22.10 4.27 0.58
C ARG A 397 21.50 3.87 -0.76
N ARG A 398 20.40 3.12 -0.77
CA ARG A 398 19.68 2.73 -1.99
C ARG A 398 19.12 3.95 -2.74
N PRO A 399 18.79 3.80 -4.03
CA PRO A 399 17.94 4.78 -4.72
C PRO A 399 16.67 5.03 -3.90
N LEU A 400 16.29 6.28 -3.76
CA LEU A 400 15.17 6.67 -2.88
C LEU A 400 15.32 6.07 -1.46
N GLY A 401 16.53 6.10 -0.91
CA GLY A 401 16.84 5.51 0.38
C GLY A 401 16.13 6.21 1.54
N ALA A 402 15.92 5.45 2.61
CA ALA A 402 15.28 5.93 3.83
C ALA A 402 15.95 7.18 4.40
N ARG A 403 15.13 8.15 4.84
CA ARG A 403 15.58 9.40 5.48
C ARG A 403 14.96 9.59 6.88
N THR A 404 14.04 8.72 7.26
CA THR A 404 13.24 8.75 8.49
C THR A 404 13.31 7.39 9.18
N VAL A 405 12.89 7.32 10.44
CA VAL A 405 12.80 6.05 11.17
C VAL A 405 11.80 5.10 10.50
N GLU A 406 10.63 5.63 10.12
CA GLU A 406 9.60 4.86 9.39
C GLU A 406 10.10 4.41 8.01
N GLY A 407 10.90 5.23 7.31
CA GLY A 407 11.53 4.85 6.04
C GLY A 407 12.45 3.64 6.17
N VAL A 408 13.22 3.55 7.28
CA VAL A 408 14.03 2.36 7.62
C VAL A 408 13.14 1.18 7.95
N LYS A 409 12.11 1.39 8.78
CA LYS A 409 11.13 0.37 9.18
C LYS A 409 10.47 -0.28 7.98
N ARG A 410 9.96 0.52 7.04
CA ARG A 410 9.30 0.02 5.79
C ARG A 410 10.22 -0.87 4.95
N ARG A 411 11.52 -0.61 4.92
CA ARG A 411 12.48 -1.36 4.09
C ARG A 411 13.08 -2.58 4.78
N THR A 412 13.24 -2.51 6.10
CA THR A 412 13.98 -3.55 6.85
C THR A 412 13.11 -4.37 7.80
N GLY A 413 11.96 -3.85 8.22
CA GLY A 413 11.13 -4.42 9.28
C GLY A 413 11.66 -4.13 10.70
N ALA A 414 12.69 -3.29 10.86
CA ALA A 414 13.11 -2.83 12.18
C ALA A 414 11.97 -2.08 12.89
N THR A 415 11.88 -2.18 14.21
CA THR A 415 10.83 -1.59 15.06
C THR A 415 9.45 -2.27 15.05
N PHE A 416 9.15 -3.16 14.12
CA PHE A 416 7.87 -3.89 14.07
C PHE A 416 7.68 -4.99 15.13
N GLY A 417 8.72 -5.37 15.86
CA GLY A 417 8.62 -6.43 16.85
C GLY A 417 7.90 -5.99 18.13
N ASN A 418 7.59 -6.96 19.01
CA ASN A 418 6.83 -6.76 20.27
C ASN A 418 7.37 -5.66 21.19
N CYS A 419 8.66 -5.31 21.08
CA CYS A 419 9.24 -4.18 21.82
C CYS A 419 8.90 -2.80 21.22
N GLN A 420 8.24 -2.75 20.05
CA GLN A 420 7.86 -1.54 19.31
C GLN A 420 8.99 -0.50 19.21
N GLY A 421 10.20 -0.99 18.94
CA GLY A 421 11.37 -0.14 18.73
C GLY A 421 12.11 0.30 20.01
N ALA A 422 11.63 -0.03 21.20
CA ALA A 422 12.22 0.45 22.48
C ALA A 422 13.74 0.21 22.59
N TYR A 423 14.27 -0.84 21.95
CA TYR A 423 15.71 -1.16 21.99
C TYR A 423 16.49 -0.72 20.76
N CYS A 424 15.85 -0.43 19.65
CA CYS A 424 16.52 -0.18 18.38
C CYS A 424 16.36 1.24 17.84
N ILE A 425 15.31 2.01 18.19
CA ILE A 425 15.06 3.36 17.66
C ILE A 425 16.28 4.27 17.86
N GLY A 426 16.86 4.34 19.05
CA GLY A 426 18.03 5.17 19.32
C GLY A 426 19.21 4.86 18.39
N LYS A 427 19.51 3.57 18.18
CA LYS A 427 20.56 3.12 17.27
C LYS A 427 20.24 3.45 15.81
N ILE A 428 18.97 3.33 15.41
CA ILE A 428 18.53 3.67 14.06
C ILE A 428 18.72 5.17 13.80
N ILE A 429 18.36 6.02 14.76
CA ILE A 429 18.56 7.46 14.68
C ILE A 429 20.06 7.80 14.52
N ASP A 430 20.94 7.17 15.32
CA ASP A 430 22.39 7.35 15.22
C ASP A 430 22.90 6.96 13.82
N ILE A 431 22.40 5.85 13.25
CA ILE A 431 22.80 5.38 11.93
C ILE A 431 22.30 6.35 10.85
N ILE A 432 21.02 6.77 10.88
CA ILE A 432 20.48 7.73 9.91
C ILE A 432 21.27 9.04 9.97
N ALA A 433 21.51 9.58 11.17
CA ALA A 433 22.24 10.82 11.35
C ALA A 433 23.63 10.74 10.75
N ARG A 434 24.36 9.66 11.03
CA ARG A 434 25.70 9.41 10.47
C ARG A 434 25.70 9.27 8.96
N GLU A 435 24.77 8.51 8.39
CA GLU A 435 24.72 8.21 6.95
C GLU A 435 24.19 9.38 6.11
N THR A 436 23.48 10.33 6.74
CA THR A 436 22.89 11.50 6.06
C THR A 436 23.57 12.82 6.43
N ASP A 437 24.63 12.78 7.25
CA ASP A 437 25.36 13.96 7.77
C ASP A 437 24.42 14.96 8.45
N LYS A 438 23.52 14.44 9.31
CA LYS A 438 22.56 15.24 10.09
C LYS A 438 22.83 15.11 11.59
N THR A 439 22.36 16.08 12.35
CA THR A 439 22.34 15.97 13.82
C THR A 439 21.20 15.05 14.28
N LEU A 440 21.30 14.48 15.47
CA LEU A 440 20.28 13.58 16.02
C LEU A 440 18.89 14.24 16.12
N THR A 441 18.85 15.55 16.39
CA THR A 441 17.61 16.33 16.52
C THR A 441 16.97 16.71 15.18
N GLU A 442 17.67 16.48 14.06
CA GLU A 442 17.10 16.64 12.72
C GLU A 442 16.45 15.37 12.19
N ILE A 443 16.69 14.23 12.85
CA ILE A 443 16.05 12.98 12.46
C ILE A 443 14.61 12.97 12.95
N VAL A 444 13.72 12.66 12.02
CA VAL A 444 12.28 12.57 12.27
C VAL A 444 11.80 11.12 12.22
N GLU A 445 10.67 10.86 12.83
CA GLU A 445 10.04 9.54 12.80
C GLU A 445 9.53 9.26 11.39
N ASP A 446 8.76 10.19 10.82
CA ASP A 446 8.11 10.04 9.52
C ASP A 446 8.04 11.37 8.77
N SER A 447 7.24 12.31 9.24
CA SER A 447 6.98 13.60 8.62
C SER A 447 7.84 14.72 9.23
N LYS A 448 7.85 15.91 8.60
CA LYS A 448 8.65 17.06 8.99
C LYS A 448 8.48 17.48 10.46
N ASN A 449 7.31 17.24 11.03
CA ASN A 449 6.98 17.66 12.40
C ASN A 449 7.08 16.53 13.44
N SER A 450 7.37 15.28 13.02
CA SER A 450 7.46 14.10 13.90
C SER A 450 8.87 13.91 14.46
N LYS A 451 9.42 14.92 15.14
CA LYS A 451 10.75 14.84 15.75
C LYS A 451 10.77 13.82 16.88
N VAL A 452 11.68 12.84 16.79
CA VAL A 452 11.89 11.84 17.85
C VAL A 452 12.67 12.45 19.03
N LEU A 453 13.68 13.28 18.73
CA LEU A 453 14.48 13.99 19.71
C LEU A 453 14.30 15.49 19.54
N VAL A 454 13.86 16.18 20.59
CA VAL A 454 13.58 17.64 20.54
C VAL A 454 14.80 18.47 20.90
N SER A 455 15.58 18.02 21.89
CA SER A 455 16.81 18.69 22.33
C SER A 455 17.72 17.70 23.06
N ARG A 456 19.00 18.08 23.25
CA ARG A 456 19.88 17.42 24.19
C ARG A 456 19.60 17.90 25.61
N ILE A 457 19.94 17.10 26.63
CA ILE A 457 19.89 17.53 28.01
C ILE A 457 20.96 18.63 28.22
N LYS A 458 20.54 19.81 28.62
CA LYS A 458 21.41 21.00 28.76
C LYS A 458 22.67 20.80 29.62
N GLU A 459 22.61 19.87 30.57
CA GLU A 459 23.75 19.53 31.44
C GLU A 459 24.96 18.99 30.70
N PHE A 460 24.79 18.57 29.42
CA PHE A 460 25.87 18.06 28.58
C PHE A 460 26.29 19.04 27.46
N GLU A 461 25.67 20.20 27.36
CA GLU A 461 26.04 21.22 26.37
C GLU A 461 27.25 22.08 26.80
N ASP A 462 27.59 22.04 28.09
CA ASP A 462 28.68 22.83 28.71
C ASP A 462 29.93 21.98 29.02
N ILE A 463 30.02 20.75 28.54
CA ILE A 463 31.18 19.88 28.63
C ILE A 463 31.74 19.67 27.20
#